data_42e34c9c4a2d046cf559d0db497163f8
#
_entry.id   42e34c9c4a2d046cf559d0db497163f8
#
_cell.length_a   1.000
_cell.length_b   1.000
_cell.length_c   1.000
_cell.angle_alpha   90.00
_cell.angle_beta   90.00
_cell.angle_gamma   90.00
#
_symmetry.space_group_name_H-M   'P 1'
#
loop_
_entity.id
_entity.type
_entity.pdbx_description
1 polymer ?
#
loop_
_entity_poly.entity_id
_entity_poly.type
_entity_poly.pdbx_seq_one_letter_code
_entity_poly.pdbx_strand_id
1 'polypeptide(L)'
;MEEEALALLKRVGLSGKENAYPRQLSGGQKQRAAIVRALCMHPEIMLFDEVTAALDPEMVREVLEVILQLAENKRTMLIVTHEMQFARAVADRIILLDDGRIQEDTDPEEFFGSPKTELAKRFLKSFEYTRSPKPYDYVI
;
A
#
# COMPACT_ATOMS: atom_id res chain seq x y z
N MET A 1 26.24 -5.79 7.60
CA MET A 1 25.18 -4.82 7.97
C MET A 1 25.25 -3.51 7.18
N GLU A 2 26.37 -2.77 7.18
CA GLU A 2 26.44 -1.50 6.44
C GLU A 2 26.32 -1.67 4.92
N GLU A 3 27.05 -2.59 4.33
CA GLU A 3 26.94 -2.91 2.89
C GLU A 3 25.54 -3.36 2.47
N GLU A 4 24.89 -4.11 3.33
CA GLU A 4 23.51 -4.56 3.11
C GLU A 4 22.53 -3.39 3.17
N ALA A 5 22.64 -2.51 4.16
CA ALA A 5 21.83 -1.31 4.26
C ALA A 5 21.99 -0.41 3.03
N LEU A 6 23.21 -0.24 2.54
CA LEU A 6 23.50 0.52 1.32
C LEU A 6 22.87 -0.13 0.08
N ALA A 7 22.94 -1.47 -0.03
CA ALA A 7 22.28 -2.20 -1.12
C ALA A 7 20.76 -2.05 -1.08
N LEU A 8 20.16 -2.10 0.11
CA LEU A 8 18.72 -1.90 0.30
C LEU A 8 18.31 -0.46 -0.02
N LEU A 9 19.06 0.55 0.43
CA LEU A 9 18.82 1.95 0.08
C LEU A 9 18.84 2.17 -1.44
N LYS A 10 19.78 1.56 -2.13
CA LYS A 10 19.85 1.61 -3.60
C LYS A 10 18.59 1.00 -4.23
N ARG A 11 18.14 -0.16 -3.73
CA ARG A 11 16.93 -0.85 -4.25
C ARG A 11 15.67 -0.01 -4.11
N VAL A 12 15.55 0.79 -3.07
CA VAL A 12 14.38 1.66 -2.85
C VAL A 12 14.57 3.08 -3.42
N GLY A 13 15.57 3.29 -4.27
CA GLY A 13 15.81 4.59 -4.92
C GLY A 13 16.33 5.68 -3.99
N LEU A 14 17.05 5.33 -2.93
CA LEU A 14 17.64 6.26 -1.96
C LEU A 14 19.18 6.35 -2.06
N SER A 15 19.74 6.02 -3.23
CA SER A 15 21.17 6.22 -3.47
C SER A 15 21.58 7.69 -3.25
N GLY A 16 22.70 7.92 -2.57
CA GLY A 16 23.17 9.27 -2.24
C GLY A 16 22.45 9.93 -1.07
N LYS A 17 21.60 9.18 -0.35
CA LYS A 17 20.90 9.64 0.85
C LYS A 17 21.38 8.95 2.14
N GLU A 18 22.45 8.20 2.06
CA GLU A 18 22.99 7.37 3.15
C GLU A 18 23.34 8.20 4.38
N ASN A 19 23.82 9.42 4.17
CA ASN A 19 24.21 10.36 5.22
C ASN A 19 23.17 11.47 5.45
N ALA A 20 22.00 11.39 4.84
CA ALA A 20 20.96 12.40 4.98
C ALA A 20 20.25 12.27 6.33
N TYR A 21 20.05 13.39 7.01
CA TYR A 21 19.19 13.42 8.20
C TYR A 21 17.71 13.32 7.79
N PRO A 22 16.83 12.76 8.67
CA PRO A 22 15.40 12.62 8.37
C PRO A 22 14.73 13.91 7.92
N ARG A 23 15.13 15.07 8.45
CA ARG A 23 14.60 16.39 8.07
C ARG A 23 14.91 16.80 6.62
N GLN A 24 15.91 16.15 6.00
CA GLN A 24 16.34 16.42 4.62
C GLN A 24 15.65 15.50 3.60
N LEU A 25 14.81 14.58 4.09
CA LEU A 25 14.08 13.60 3.26
C LEU A 25 12.63 14.04 3.06
N SER A 26 12.09 13.78 1.86
CA SER A 26 10.66 13.90 1.60
C SER A 26 9.85 12.86 2.40
N GLY A 27 8.53 13.00 2.47
CA GLY A 27 7.65 12.04 3.13
C GLY A 27 7.82 10.62 2.59
N GLY A 28 7.79 10.44 1.27
CA GLY A 28 8.00 9.14 0.63
C GLY A 28 9.40 8.59 0.84
N GLN A 29 10.43 9.44 0.84
CA GLN A 29 11.80 9.02 1.14
C GLN A 29 11.94 8.54 2.59
N LYS A 30 11.28 9.21 3.55
CA LYS A 30 11.23 8.76 4.96
C LYS A 30 10.57 7.38 5.08
N GLN A 31 9.46 7.15 4.38
CA GLN A 31 8.77 5.86 4.40
C GLN A 31 9.64 4.76 3.80
N ARG A 32 10.27 4.99 2.67
CA ARG A 32 11.20 4.03 2.07
C ARG A 32 12.40 3.74 2.95
N ALA A 33 12.96 4.74 3.61
CA ALA A 33 14.03 4.55 4.60
C ALA A 33 13.56 3.73 5.82
N ALA A 34 12.31 3.92 6.28
CA ALA A 34 11.72 3.12 7.35
C ALA A 34 11.56 1.64 6.94
N ILE A 35 11.18 1.38 5.69
CA ILE A 35 11.10 0.02 5.14
C ILE A 35 12.51 -0.62 5.12
N VAL A 36 13.53 0.10 4.65
CA VAL A 36 14.92 -0.38 4.66
C VAL A 36 15.37 -0.72 6.08
N ARG A 37 15.09 0.16 7.03
CA ARG A 37 15.42 -0.09 8.44
C ARG A 37 14.76 -1.38 8.97
N ALA A 38 13.51 -1.61 8.64
CA ALA A 38 12.80 -2.83 9.02
C ALA A 38 13.43 -4.07 8.36
N LEU A 39 13.80 -3.99 7.08
CA LEU A 39 14.42 -5.09 6.34
C LEU A 39 15.80 -5.48 6.90
N CYS A 40 16.58 -4.52 7.40
CA CYS A 40 17.87 -4.79 8.03
C CYS A 40 17.76 -5.63 9.31
N MET A 41 16.57 -5.76 9.88
CA MET A 41 16.32 -6.65 11.03
C MET A 41 16.03 -8.10 10.60
N HIS A 42 16.04 -8.41 9.30
CA HIS A 42 15.72 -9.73 8.73
C HIS A 42 14.40 -10.32 9.24
N PRO A 43 13.30 -9.57 9.22
CA PRO A 43 12.05 -10.04 9.78
C PRO A 43 11.50 -11.22 8.97
N GLU A 44 10.88 -12.17 9.64
CA GLU A 44 10.11 -13.25 9.01
C GLU A 44 8.77 -12.71 8.46
N ILE A 45 8.17 -11.76 9.18
CA ILE A 45 6.90 -11.12 8.84
C ILE A 45 7.06 -9.61 8.90
N MET A 46 6.57 -8.89 7.91
CA MET A 46 6.51 -7.44 7.91
C MET A 46 5.07 -6.97 8.10
N LEU A 47 4.90 -5.94 8.93
CA LEU A 47 3.61 -5.30 9.18
C LEU A 47 3.63 -3.88 8.61
N PHE A 48 2.66 -3.58 7.75
CA PHE A 48 2.47 -2.26 7.16
C PHE A 48 1.10 -1.72 7.57
N ASP A 49 1.09 -0.62 8.28
CA ASP A 49 -0.14 0.04 8.72
C ASP A 49 -0.24 1.41 8.07
N GLU A 50 -1.09 1.52 7.05
CA GLU A 50 -1.38 2.76 6.30
C GLU A 50 -0.14 3.58 5.93
N VAL A 51 0.90 2.92 5.41
CA VAL A 51 2.21 3.53 5.13
C VAL A 51 2.18 4.67 4.10
N THR A 52 1.06 4.85 3.41
CA THR A 52 0.85 5.92 2.42
C THR A 52 0.05 7.10 2.97
N ALA A 53 -0.40 7.04 4.23
CA ALA A 53 -1.15 8.13 4.84
C ALA A 53 -0.34 9.45 4.82
N ALA A 54 -1.01 10.52 4.44
CA ALA A 54 -0.43 11.87 4.35
C ALA A 54 0.74 12.04 3.35
N LEU A 55 0.82 11.17 2.33
CA LEU A 55 1.74 11.31 1.21
C LEU A 55 1.03 11.86 -0.03
N ASP A 56 1.77 12.61 -0.85
CA ASP A 56 1.31 13.01 -2.18
C ASP A 56 1.19 11.78 -3.11
N PRO A 57 0.31 11.79 -4.12
CA PRO A 57 0.09 10.64 -5.01
C PRO A 57 1.35 10.07 -5.66
N GLU A 58 2.32 10.93 -6.02
CA GLU A 58 3.60 10.52 -6.57
C GLU A 58 4.42 9.73 -5.54
N MET A 59 4.48 10.22 -4.29
CA MET A 59 5.17 9.55 -3.19
C MET A 59 4.48 8.25 -2.77
N VAL A 60 3.15 8.21 -2.82
CA VAL A 60 2.35 6.98 -2.60
C VAL A 60 2.81 5.89 -3.55
N ARG A 61 2.86 6.20 -4.84
CA ARG A 61 3.28 5.26 -5.87
C ARG A 61 4.69 4.69 -5.61
N GLU A 62 5.66 5.56 -5.31
CA GLU A 62 7.03 5.16 -5.02
C GLU A 62 7.13 4.18 -3.83
N VAL A 63 6.35 4.40 -2.77
CA VAL A 63 6.32 3.52 -1.59
C VAL A 63 5.67 2.19 -1.91
N LEU A 64 4.52 2.20 -2.63
CA LEU A 64 3.80 0.99 -3.00
C LEU A 64 4.60 0.10 -3.97
N GLU A 65 5.36 0.69 -4.88
CA GLU A 65 6.27 -0.05 -5.78
C GLU A 65 7.34 -0.82 -4.99
N VAL A 66 7.87 -0.26 -3.91
CA VAL A 66 8.81 -0.96 -3.02
C VAL A 66 8.14 -2.16 -2.35
N ILE A 67 6.91 -2.00 -1.86
CA ILE A 67 6.18 -3.09 -1.19
C ILE A 67 5.82 -4.20 -2.20
N LEU A 68 5.44 -3.85 -3.43
CA LEU A 68 5.23 -4.81 -4.53
C LEU A 68 6.47 -5.66 -4.78
N GLN A 69 7.65 -5.04 -4.87
CA GLN A 69 8.92 -5.77 -5.05
C GLN A 69 9.21 -6.73 -3.88
N LEU A 70 8.80 -6.38 -2.65
CA LEU A 70 8.93 -7.28 -1.50
C LEU A 70 7.99 -8.48 -1.61
N ALA A 71 6.77 -8.28 -2.11
CA ALA A 71 5.81 -9.35 -2.36
C ALA A 71 6.31 -10.33 -3.43
N GLU A 72 6.86 -9.83 -4.54
CA GLU A 72 7.48 -10.65 -5.60
C GLU A 72 8.61 -11.54 -5.05
N ASN A 73 9.34 -11.07 -4.03
CA ASN A 73 10.36 -11.83 -3.33
C ASN A 73 9.79 -12.79 -2.25
N LYS A 74 8.48 -13.04 -2.27
CA LYS A 74 7.77 -13.97 -1.36
C LYS A 74 7.95 -13.65 0.12
N ARG A 75 8.07 -12.37 0.48
CA ARG A 75 8.05 -11.94 1.88
C ARG A 75 6.65 -12.06 2.45
N THR A 76 6.54 -12.64 3.65
CA THR A 76 5.27 -12.66 4.38
C THR A 76 4.98 -11.26 4.93
N MET A 77 3.84 -10.72 4.54
CA MET A 77 3.44 -9.35 4.90
C MET A 77 1.98 -9.30 5.33
N LEU A 78 1.70 -8.49 6.33
CA LEU A 78 0.34 -8.04 6.66
C LEU A 78 0.25 -6.55 6.37
N ILE A 79 -0.66 -6.15 5.48
CA ILE A 79 -0.78 -4.79 4.98
C ILE A 79 -2.18 -4.25 5.29
N VAL A 80 -2.25 -3.17 6.04
CA VAL A 80 -3.47 -2.37 6.21
C VAL A 80 -3.38 -1.19 5.25
N THR A 81 -4.36 -1.05 4.37
CA THR A 81 -4.33 -0.02 3.33
C THR A 81 -5.73 0.35 2.85
N HIS A 82 -5.87 1.58 2.38
CA HIS A 82 -7.02 2.08 1.63
C HIS A 82 -6.77 2.09 0.10
N GLU A 83 -5.58 1.69 -0.34
CA GLU A 83 -5.20 1.65 -1.75
C GLU A 83 -5.73 0.39 -2.42
N MET A 84 -6.99 0.40 -2.86
CA MET A 84 -7.69 -0.80 -3.35
C MET A 84 -7.05 -1.41 -4.60
N GLN A 85 -6.54 -0.60 -5.53
CA GLN A 85 -5.86 -1.11 -6.72
C GLN A 85 -4.54 -1.81 -6.35
N PHE A 86 -3.83 -1.26 -5.37
CA PHE A 86 -2.62 -1.88 -4.85
C PHE A 86 -2.96 -3.19 -4.11
N ALA A 87 -3.96 -3.19 -3.23
CA ALA A 87 -4.40 -4.39 -2.52
C ALA A 87 -4.75 -5.53 -3.50
N ARG A 88 -5.47 -5.21 -4.58
CA ARG A 88 -5.80 -6.17 -5.64
C ARG A 88 -4.57 -6.76 -6.33
N ALA A 89 -3.53 -5.95 -6.51
CA ALA A 89 -2.32 -6.35 -7.23
C ALA A 89 -1.35 -7.16 -6.35
N VAL A 90 -1.31 -6.91 -5.04
CA VAL A 90 -0.27 -7.43 -4.15
C VAL A 90 -0.74 -8.59 -3.28
N ALA A 91 -2.03 -8.65 -2.94
CA ALA A 91 -2.53 -9.58 -1.95
C ALA A 91 -2.75 -10.99 -2.51
N ASP A 92 -2.41 -12.00 -1.71
CA ASP A 92 -2.84 -13.39 -1.89
C ASP A 92 -4.15 -13.67 -1.12
N ARG A 93 -4.46 -12.82 -0.14
CA ARG A 93 -5.64 -12.95 0.74
C ARG A 93 -6.08 -11.56 1.19
N ILE A 94 -7.39 -11.33 1.15
CA ILE A 94 -8.03 -10.07 1.59
C ILE A 94 -8.87 -10.36 2.83
N ILE A 95 -8.72 -9.50 3.83
CA ILE A 95 -9.52 -9.54 5.06
C ILE A 95 -10.19 -8.18 5.21
N LEU A 96 -11.54 -8.17 5.23
CA LEU A 96 -12.31 -6.98 5.55
C LEU A 96 -12.65 -6.99 7.04
N LEU A 97 -12.20 -5.97 7.74
CA LEU A 97 -12.48 -5.73 9.16
C LEU A 97 -13.50 -4.61 9.31
N ASP A 98 -14.49 -4.83 10.16
CA ASP A 98 -15.46 -3.82 10.58
C ASP A 98 -15.88 -4.07 12.03
N ASP A 99 -15.92 -3.00 12.83
CA ASP A 99 -16.27 -3.05 14.25
C ASP A 99 -15.52 -4.16 15.02
N GLY A 100 -14.21 -4.29 14.77
CA GLY A 100 -13.34 -5.27 15.43
C GLY A 100 -13.60 -6.73 15.06
N ARG A 101 -14.37 -6.99 13.99
CA ARG A 101 -14.70 -8.33 13.50
C ARG A 101 -14.29 -8.53 12.05
N ILE A 102 -13.88 -9.75 11.73
CA ILE A 102 -13.67 -10.16 10.33
C ILE A 102 -15.04 -10.36 9.68
N GLN A 103 -15.34 -9.54 8.69
CA GLN A 103 -16.58 -9.60 7.92
C GLN A 103 -16.43 -10.46 6.67
N GLU A 104 -15.27 -10.42 6.05
CA GLU A 104 -14.96 -11.21 4.87
C GLU A 104 -13.47 -11.57 4.87
N ASP A 105 -13.17 -12.79 4.44
CA ASP A 105 -11.83 -13.36 4.37
C ASP A 105 -11.78 -14.25 3.14
N THR A 106 -11.12 -13.78 2.08
CA THR A 106 -11.16 -14.43 0.78
C THR A 106 -9.97 -14.04 -0.10
N ASP A 107 -9.86 -14.61 -1.29
CA ASP A 107 -8.87 -14.19 -2.28
C ASP A 107 -9.26 -12.86 -2.97
N PRO A 108 -8.29 -12.17 -3.60
CA PRO A 108 -8.55 -10.88 -4.25
C PRO A 108 -9.56 -10.95 -5.40
N GLU A 109 -9.57 -12.02 -6.19
CA GLU A 109 -10.49 -12.13 -7.33
C GLU A 109 -11.93 -12.20 -6.85
N GLU A 110 -12.20 -13.01 -5.83
CA GLU A 110 -13.51 -13.11 -5.21
C GLU A 110 -13.91 -11.81 -4.52
N PHE A 111 -13.01 -11.22 -3.73
CA PHE A 111 -13.31 -9.98 -3.01
C PHE A 111 -13.69 -8.83 -3.94
N PHE A 112 -12.91 -8.58 -4.99
CA PHE A 112 -13.14 -7.47 -5.92
C PHE A 112 -14.17 -7.78 -7.00
N GLY A 113 -14.36 -9.05 -7.38
CA GLY A 113 -15.25 -9.44 -8.45
C GLY A 113 -16.66 -9.86 -7.98
N SER A 114 -16.74 -10.52 -6.84
CA SER A 114 -17.98 -11.09 -6.31
C SER A 114 -17.98 -11.13 -4.78
N PRO A 115 -17.92 -9.97 -4.10
CA PRO A 115 -17.91 -9.91 -2.64
C PRO A 115 -19.17 -10.54 -2.05
N LYS A 116 -19.00 -11.30 -0.97
CA LYS A 116 -20.09 -12.08 -0.35
C LYS A 116 -20.99 -11.25 0.53
N THR A 117 -20.41 -10.29 1.27
CA THR A 117 -21.15 -9.50 2.25
C THR A 117 -21.67 -8.18 1.66
N GLU A 118 -22.82 -7.71 2.14
CA GLU A 118 -23.35 -6.40 1.76
C GLU A 118 -22.42 -5.27 2.22
N LEU A 119 -21.67 -5.48 3.30
CA LEU A 119 -20.65 -4.53 3.76
C LEU A 119 -19.52 -4.40 2.73
N ALA A 120 -18.96 -5.51 2.24
CA ALA A 120 -17.91 -5.49 1.23
C ALA A 120 -18.38 -4.83 -0.07
N LYS A 121 -19.60 -5.12 -0.51
CA LYS A 121 -20.21 -4.48 -1.70
C LYS A 121 -20.30 -2.96 -1.53
N ARG A 122 -20.80 -2.49 -0.39
CA ARG A 122 -20.88 -1.05 -0.10
C ARG A 122 -19.49 -0.40 0.03
N PHE A 123 -18.57 -1.10 0.68
CA PHE A 123 -17.20 -0.65 0.85
C PHE A 123 -16.52 -0.44 -0.51
N LEU A 124 -16.58 -1.42 -1.40
CA LEU A 124 -15.99 -1.33 -2.74
C LEU A 124 -16.63 -0.24 -3.59
N LYS A 125 -17.96 -0.07 -3.51
CA LYS A 125 -18.67 1.03 -4.20
C LYS A 125 -18.16 2.42 -3.78
N SER A 126 -17.68 2.59 -2.57
CA SER A 126 -17.14 3.89 -2.11
C SER A 126 -15.88 4.33 -2.86
N PHE A 127 -15.19 3.39 -3.51
CA PHE A 127 -14.01 3.65 -4.35
C PHE A 127 -14.34 3.77 -5.84
N GLU A 128 -15.59 3.48 -6.25
CA GLU A 128 -16.05 3.65 -7.62
C GLU A 128 -16.59 5.06 -7.83
N TYR A 129 -15.90 5.87 -8.64
CA TYR A 129 -16.42 7.16 -9.08
C TYR A 129 -17.38 6.95 -10.25
N THR A 130 -18.66 6.83 -9.99
CA THR A 130 -19.71 6.93 -11.02
C THR A 130 -19.94 8.39 -11.35
N ARG A 131 -19.76 8.75 -12.62
CA ARG A 131 -20.18 10.06 -13.12
C ARG A 131 -21.71 10.10 -13.04
N SER A 132 -22.26 10.79 -12.03
CA SER A 132 -23.70 11.09 -12.01
C SER A 132 -24.05 11.86 -13.29
N PRO A 133 -25.08 11.48 -14.04
CA PRO A 133 -25.57 12.33 -15.15
C PRO A 133 -25.86 13.70 -14.54
N LYS A 134 -25.23 14.74 -15.09
CA LYS A 134 -25.51 16.12 -14.65
C LYS A 134 -26.96 16.38 -14.97
N PRO A 135 -27.77 16.86 -14.00
CA PRO A 135 -29.21 17.10 -14.24
C PRO A 135 -29.49 18.26 -15.19
N TYR A 136 -28.45 18.92 -15.70
CA TYR A 136 -28.57 20.03 -16.64
C TYR A 136 -27.56 19.88 -17.75
N ASP A 137 -28.04 19.55 -18.94
CA ASP A 137 -27.37 19.89 -20.20
C ASP A 137 -27.45 21.43 -20.32
N TYR A 138 -26.35 22.09 -20.00
CA TYR A 138 -26.22 23.48 -20.41
C TYR A 138 -25.98 23.48 -21.93
N VAL A 139 -27.08 23.64 -22.68
CA VAL A 139 -27.00 24.06 -24.06
C VAL A 139 -26.53 25.51 -24.02
N ILE A 140 -25.31 25.74 -24.50
CA ILE A 140 -24.81 27.09 -24.84
C ILE A 140 -25.18 27.35 -26.29
#